data_d0183e6341eb0ebc7e0a7394ae403c14
#
_entry.id   d0183e6341eb0ebc7e0a7394ae403c14
#
_cell.length_a   1.000
_cell.length_b   1.000
_cell.length_c   1.000
_cell.angle_alpha   90.00
_cell.angle_beta   90.00
_cell.angle_gamma   90.00
#
_symmetry.space_group_name_H-M   'P 1'
#
loop_
_entity.id
_entity.type
_entity.pdbx_description
1 polymer ?
#
loop_
_entity_poly.entity_id
_entity_poly.type
_entity_poly.pdbx_seq_one_letter_code
_entity_poly.pdbx_strand_id
1 'polypeptide(L)'
;MATPAPSASHPAPATAPAGAPTPAFQPRHKIRLVTATSLFDGHDASIHIFRRIAQATGAEVVHLGHNRSVREIVDAAIQEDAQGIAVTSYQGGHNEFFRYMHDMLRERGAGHVRIFGGGGGVILPEEIAALQAYGIARVYSPDDGRALGLQGMIDDMLGRCDFATVRAEEALPAFTADDHRALAKAITLVENHPDKHRETVQKRLAAAAYVPPVLGITGTGGAGKSSLIDELLRRFLLDFPAMRIAVLCVDPTRKKTGGALLGDRIRMNSASDPRVFVRSMATRR
;
A
#
# COMPACT_ATOMS: atom_id res chain seq x y z
N MET A 1 2.79 15.61 74.50
CA MET A 1 3.74 15.44 73.40
C MET A 1 3.60 13.97 72.94
N ALA A 2 2.90 13.71 71.87
CA ALA A 2 2.70 12.39 71.27
C ALA A 2 3.54 12.29 70.02
N THR A 3 4.41 11.30 69.97
CA THR A 3 5.26 10.94 68.83
C THR A 3 4.47 10.29 67.75
N PRO A 4 4.63 10.70 66.43
CA PRO A 4 3.92 10.02 65.34
C PRO A 4 4.62 8.68 64.98
N ALA A 5 3.79 7.69 64.65
CA ALA A 5 4.17 6.36 64.22
C ALA A 5 4.82 6.37 62.82
N PRO A 6 5.74 5.44 62.50
CA PRO A 6 6.37 5.40 61.19
C PRO A 6 5.43 4.90 60.09
N SER A 7 5.44 5.58 58.97
CA SER A 7 4.68 5.22 57.77
C SER A 7 5.20 3.95 57.13
N ALA A 8 4.28 3.01 56.87
CA ALA A 8 4.58 1.76 56.16
C ALA A 8 4.94 2.06 54.71
N SER A 9 6.13 1.74 54.29
CA SER A 9 6.59 1.77 52.89
C SER A 9 5.92 0.63 52.10
N HIS A 10 5.13 0.99 51.09
CA HIS A 10 4.65 0.04 50.12
C HIS A 10 5.81 -0.44 49.24
N PRO A 11 5.96 -1.75 49.01
CA PRO A 11 6.95 -2.26 48.08
C PRO A 11 6.57 -1.86 46.65
N ALA A 12 7.53 -1.35 45.88
CA ALA A 12 7.37 -1.06 44.45
C ALA A 12 7.00 -2.36 43.70
N PRO A 13 6.10 -2.26 42.67
CA PRO A 13 5.74 -3.42 41.88
C PRO A 13 7.00 -3.98 41.16
N ALA A 14 7.25 -5.28 41.31
CA ALA A 14 8.31 -5.98 40.63
C ALA A 14 8.16 -5.84 39.13
N THR A 15 9.20 -5.27 38.48
CA THR A 15 9.34 -5.28 37.02
C THR A 15 9.38 -6.72 36.54
N ALA A 16 8.37 -7.13 35.76
CA ALA A 16 8.39 -8.42 35.07
C ALA A 16 9.63 -8.48 34.15
N PRO A 17 10.30 -9.67 34.05
CA PRO A 17 11.45 -9.82 33.17
C PRO A 17 11.06 -9.51 31.73
N ALA A 18 11.87 -8.69 31.07
CA ALA A 18 11.71 -8.41 29.62
C ALA A 18 11.69 -9.76 28.89
N GLY A 19 10.52 -10.09 28.30
CA GLY A 19 10.34 -11.31 27.53
C GLY A 19 11.38 -11.39 26.41
N ALA A 20 11.76 -12.60 26.05
CA ALA A 20 12.62 -12.86 24.90
C ALA A 20 12.06 -12.12 23.67
N PRO A 21 12.91 -11.50 22.82
CA PRO A 21 12.44 -10.77 21.65
C PRO A 21 11.57 -11.70 20.79
N THR A 22 10.32 -11.34 20.58
CA THR A 22 9.44 -12.05 19.66
C THR A 22 10.14 -12.09 18.30
N PRO A 23 10.26 -13.27 17.65
CA PRO A 23 10.90 -13.33 16.33
C PRO A 23 10.23 -12.35 15.39
N ALA A 24 11.05 -11.53 14.71
CA ALA A 24 10.57 -10.53 13.78
C ALA A 24 9.70 -11.21 12.72
N PHE A 25 8.53 -10.65 12.42
CA PHE A 25 7.65 -11.14 11.35
C PHE A 25 8.43 -11.21 10.03
N GLN A 26 8.34 -12.34 9.36
CA GLN A 26 8.92 -12.54 8.02
C GLN A 26 7.81 -12.95 7.05
N PRO A 27 7.52 -12.14 6.05
CA PRO A 27 6.49 -12.45 5.07
C PRO A 27 6.90 -13.65 4.21
N ARG A 28 5.95 -14.56 3.96
CA ARG A 28 6.10 -15.70 3.04
C ARG A 28 5.88 -15.29 1.59
N HIS A 29 5.09 -14.24 1.37
CA HIS A 29 4.80 -13.68 0.06
C HIS A 29 5.37 -12.26 -0.06
N LYS A 30 5.51 -11.77 -1.28
CA LYS A 30 5.79 -10.35 -1.52
C LYS A 30 4.55 -9.54 -1.22
N ILE A 31 4.56 -8.85 -0.08
CA ILE A 31 3.43 -8.02 0.35
C ILE A 31 3.57 -6.63 -0.25
N ARG A 32 2.52 -6.20 -0.96
CA ARG A 32 2.41 -4.84 -1.48
C ARG A 32 1.28 -4.11 -0.78
N LEU A 33 1.60 -2.96 -0.19
CA LEU A 33 0.66 -2.10 0.52
C LEU A 33 0.55 -0.75 -0.16
N VAL A 34 -0.67 -0.25 -0.29
CA VAL A 34 -0.95 1.15 -0.61
C VAL A 34 -1.16 1.90 0.69
N THR A 35 -0.49 3.04 0.86
CA THR A 35 -0.63 3.89 2.05
C THR A 35 -1.03 5.31 1.67
N ALA A 36 -1.97 5.89 2.42
CA ALA A 36 -2.46 7.25 2.19
C ALA A 36 -2.97 7.89 3.49
N THR A 37 -3.15 9.19 3.45
CA THR A 37 -3.99 9.92 4.41
C THR A 37 -5.30 10.31 3.71
N SER A 38 -6.42 10.19 4.42
CA SER A 38 -7.75 10.42 3.88
C SER A 38 -7.96 11.83 3.34
N LEU A 39 -9.01 12.00 2.54
CA LEU A 39 -9.41 13.28 1.96
C LEU A 39 -9.64 14.31 3.08
N PHE A 40 -9.20 15.55 2.86
CA PHE A 40 -9.24 16.66 3.82
C PHE A 40 -8.42 16.47 5.10
N ASP A 41 -7.54 15.48 5.13
CA ASP A 41 -6.65 15.24 6.26
C ASP A 41 -5.19 15.49 5.88
N GLY A 42 -4.52 16.36 6.64
CA GLY A 42 -3.10 16.69 6.46
C GLY A 42 -2.17 16.03 7.49
N HIS A 43 -2.71 15.18 8.38
CA HIS A 43 -1.92 14.53 9.42
C HIS A 43 -1.17 13.31 8.88
N ASP A 44 -0.03 13.54 8.25
CA ASP A 44 0.73 12.49 7.57
C ASP A 44 1.92 11.91 8.37
N ALA A 45 2.24 12.49 9.54
CA ALA A 45 3.41 12.08 10.33
C ALA A 45 3.36 10.59 10.72
N SER A 46 2.19 10.10 11.17
CA SER A 46 2.01 8.71 11.60
C SER A 46 2.18 7.72 10.45
N ILE A 47 1.60 8.01 9.28
CA ILE A 47 1.71 7.14 8.11
C ILE A 47 3.14 7.12 7.56
N HIS A 48 3.90 8.21 7.73
CA HIS A 48 5.31 8.24 7.34
C HIS A 48 6.20 7.33 8.18
N ILE A 49 5.95 7.24 9.48
CA ILE A 49 6.67 6.31 10.36
C ILE A 49 6.25 4.88 10.02
N PHE A 50 4.94 4.65 9.91
CA PHE A 50 4.34 3.37 9.58
C PHE A 50 4.93 2.75 8.30
N ARG A 51 4.95 3.49 7.19
CA ARG A 51 5.48 2.99 5.90
C ARG A 51 6.96 2.60 5.96
N ARG A 52 7.77 3.31 6.78
CA ARG A 52 9.19 3.00 6.95
C ARG A 52 9.40 1.68 7.70
N ILE A 53 8.59 1.42 8.72
CA ILE A 53 8.64 0.18 9.48
C ILE A 53 8.12 -0.97 8.61
N ALA A 54 7.00 -0.82 7.93
CA ALA A 54 6.47 -1.81 6.99
C ALA A 54 7.50 -2.18 5.91
N GLN A 55 8.20 -1.19 5.34
CA GLN A 55 9.33 -1.43 4.42
C GLN A 55 10.47 -2.18 5.11
N ALA A 56 10.81 -1.81 6.33
CA ALA A 56 11.89 -2.46 7.08
C ALA A 56 11.55 -3.92 7.43
N THR A 57 10.26 -4.26 7.54
CA THR A 57 9.75 -5.61 7.75
C THR A 57 9.60 -6.42 6.44
N GLY A 58 9.88 -5.82 5.27
CA GLY A 58 9.95 -6.54 4.00
C GLY A 58 8.81 -6.21 3.01
N ALA A 59 7.88 -5.31 3.35
CA ALA A 59 6.81 -4.92 2.44
C ALA A 59 7.27 -3.95 1.34
N GLU A 60 6.67 -4.05 0.17
CA GLU A 60 6.69 -3.03 -0.88
C GLU A 60 5.58 -2.03 -0.60
N VAL A 61 5.91 -0.78 -0.29
CA VAL A 61 4.93 0.23 0.12
C VAL A 61 4.79 1.31 -0.92
N VAL A 62 3.63 1.37 -1.56
CA VAL A 62 3.22 2.42 -2.48
C VAL A 62 2.56 3.53 -1.69
N HIS A 63 3.21 4.70 -1.63
CA HIS A 63 2.72 5.82 -0.85
C HIS A 63 2.09 6.89 -1.73
N LEU A 64 0.83 7.22 -1.46
CA LEU A 64 0.07 8.21 -2.23
C LEU A 64 0.13 9.62 -1.64
N GLY A 65 0.60 9.77 -0.40
CA GLY A 65 0.61 11.05 0.32
C GLY A 65 -0.69 11.32 1.08
N HIS A 66 -0.92 12.60 1.35
CA HIS A 66 -2.08 13.09 2.09
C HIS A 66 -3.20 13.56 1.15
N ASN A 67 -4.38 13.83 1.73
CA ASN A 67 -5.54 14.39 1.02
C ASN A 67 -5.96 13.55 -0.19
N ARG A 68 -6.11 12.22 -0.03
CA ARG A 68 -6.46 11.30 -1.11
C ARG A 68 -7.91 10.86 -1.04
N SER A 69 -8.58 10.94 -2.18
CA SER A 69 -9.94 10.43 -2.34
C SER A 69 -9.95 8.89 -2.33
N VAL A 70 -11.10 8.31 -2.00
CA VAL A 70 -11.31 6.87 -2.08
C VAL A 70 -10.99 6.32 -3.47
N ARG A 71 -11.41 7.02 -4.52
CA ARG A 71 -11.16 6.60 -5.90
C ARG A 71 -9.67 6.50 -6.22
N GLU A 72 -8.87 7.52 -5.89
CA GLU A 72 -7.42 7.49 -6.11
C GLU A 72 -6.75 6.33 -5.40
N ILE A 73 -7.17 6.04 -4.15
CA ILE A 73 -6.61 4.95 -3.35
C ILE A 73 -6.98 3.59 -3.96
N VAL A 74 -8.25 3.40 -4.34
CA VAL A 74 -8.73 2.15 -4.95
C VAL A 74 -8.12 1.92 -6.32
N ASP A 75 -8.04 2.95 -7.18
CA ASP A 75 -7.37 2.88 -8.47
C ASP A 75 -5.91 2.44 -8.32
N ALA A 76 -5.19 3.03 -7.36
CA ALA A 76 -3.83 2.66 -7.06
C ALA A 76 -3.73 1.20 -6.59
N ALA A 77 -4.58 0.77 -5.66
CA ALA A 77 -4.54 -0.60 -5.13
C ALA A 77 -4.78 -1.65 -6.22
N ILE A 78 -5.69 -1.38 -7.16
CA ILE A 78 -5.98 -2.26 -8.29
C ILE A 78 -4.79 -2.29 -9.28
N GLN A 79 -4.25 -1.13 -9.67
CA GLN A 79 -3.12 -1.05 -10.61
C GLN A 79 -1.83 -1.63 -10.03
N GLU A 80 -1.67 -1.59 -8.73
CA GLU A 80 -0.54 -2.16 -8.01
C GLU A 80 -0.73 -3.64 -7.64
N ASP A 81 -1.91 -4.23 -7.87
CA ASP A 81 -2.28 -5.59 -7.42
C ASP A 81 -1.94 -5.78 -5.94
N ALA A 82 -2.36 -4.83 -5.10
CA ALA A 82 -1.98 -4.76 -3.70
C ALA A 82 -2.78 -5.75 -2.84
N GLN A 83 -2.16 -6.29 -1.78
CA GLN A 83 -2.84 -7.09 -0.77
C GLN A 83 -3.57 -6.24 0.26
N GLY A 84 -3.11 -5.01 0.49
CA GLY A 84 -3.71 -4.16 1.51
C GLY A 84 -3.61 -2.67 1.23
N ILE A 85 -4.50 -1.94 1.88
CA ILE A 85 -4.55 -0.49 1.92
C ILE A 85 -4.49 -0.08 3.39
N ALA A 86 -3.59 0.83 3.74
CA ALA A 86 -3.51 1.42 5.07
C ALA A 86 -3.74 2.94 5.00
N VAL A 87 -4.80 3.42 5.65
CA VAL A 87 -5.18 4.83 5.63
C VAL A 87 -5.24 5.39 7.04
N THR A 88 -4.61 6.55 7.23
CA THR A 88 -4.84 7.37 8.43
C THR A 88 -5.97 8.35 8.18
N SER A 89 -6.85 8.52 9.18
CA SER A 89 -7.97 9.46 9.12
C SER A 89 -8.18 10.09 10.50
N TYR A 90 -7.81 11.35 10.64
CA TYR A 90 -7.98 12.13 11.86
C TYR A 90 -9.14 13.13 11.74
N GLN A 91 -10.01 12.95 10.77
CA GLN A 91 -11.17 13.81 10.50
C GLN A 91 -12.48 13.00 10.58
N GLY A 92 -13.63 13.69 10.74
CA GLY A 92 -14.91 13.09 11.10
C GLY A 92 -15.63 12.24 10.05
N GLY A 93 -15.16 12.17 8.78
CA GLY A 93 -15.82 11.44 7.70
C GLY A 93 -15.32 10.00 7.51
N HIS A 94 -14.66 9.41 8.50
CA HIS A 94 -14.00 8.11 8.39
C HIS A 94 -14.98 6.94 8.15
N ASN A 95 -16.18 6.98 8.72
CA ASN A 95 -17.16 5.90 8.55
C ASN A 95 -17.58 5.72 7.10
N GLU A 96 -17.99 6.82 6.45
CA GLU A 96 -18.38 6.84 5.04
C GLU A 96 -17.18 6.54 4.14
N PHE A 97 -16.01 7.09 4.46
CA PHE A 97 -14.78 6.92 3.70
C PHE A 97 -14.36 5.44 3.61
N PHE A 98 -14.33 4.73 4.74
CA PHE A 98 -13.92 3.32 4.76
C PHE A 98 -14.98 2.40 4.14
N ARG A 99 -16.27 2.64 4.39
CA ARG A 99 -17.36 1.86 3.78
C ARG A 99 -17.37 2.03 2.27
N TYR A 100 -17.29 3.25 1.78
CA TYR A 100 -17.24 3.54 0.35
C TYR A 100 -16.03 2.90 -0.33
N MET A 101 -14.87 2.90 0.32
CA MET A 101 -13.67 2.22 -0.17
C MET A 101 -13.87 0.71 -0.27
N HIS A 102 -14.47 0.10 0.74
CA HIS A 102 -14.77 -1.34 0.75
C HIS A 102 -15.72 -1.72 -0.39
N ASP A 103 -16.79 -0.95 -0.57
CA ASP A 103 -17.79 -1.23 -1.59
C ASP A 103 -17.21 -1.06 -2.99
N MET A 104 -16.47 0.02 -3.23
CA MET A 104 -15.80 0.27 -4.51
C MET A 104 -14.79 -0.84 -4.87
N LEU A 105 -14.03 -1.36 -3.91
CA LEU A 105 -13.13 -2.50 -4.14
C LEU A 105 -13.92 -3.75 -4.56
N ARG A 106 -15.06 -4.03 -3.93
CA ARG A 106 -15.92 -5.17 -4.27
C ARG A 106 -16.54 -5.02 -5.66
N GLU A 107 -17.11 -3.87 -5.95
CA GLU A 107 -17.71 -3.55 -7.26
C GLU A 107 -16.71 -3.72 -8.40
N ARG A 108 -15.44 -3.37 -8.14
CA ARG A 108 -14.36 -3.48 -9.13
C ARG A 108 -13.64 -4.83 -9.11
N GLY A 109 -14.16 -5.83 -8.40
CA GLY A 109 -13.63 -7.19 -8.32
C GLY A 109 -12.30 -7.32 -7.58
N ALA A 110 -11.98 -6.33 -6.72
CA ALA A 110 -10.78 -6.28 -5.87
C ALA A 110 -11.09 -6.51 -4.39
N GLY A 111 -12.18 -7.20 -4.06
CA GLY A 111 -12.63 -7.46 -2.68
C GLY A 111 -11.67 -8.30 -1.82
N HIS A 112 -10.59 -8.84 -2.39
CA HIS A 112 -9.51 -9.48 -1.66
C HIS A 112 -8.59 -8.48 -0.94
N VAL A 113 -8.57 -7.23 -1.37
CA VAL A 113 -7.71 -6.18 -0.79
C VAL A 113 -8.17 -5.87 0.64
N ARG A 114 -7.27 -5.99 1.59
CA ARG A 114 -7.55 -5.73 3.02
C ARG A 114 -7.44 -4.25 3.31
N ILE A 115 -8.44 -3.69 3.99
CA ILE A 115 -8.45 -2.28 4.40
C ILE A 115 -8.08 -2.18 5.87
N PHE A 116 -7.11 -1.32 6.16
CA PHE A 116 -6.65 -1.00 7.51
C PHE A 116 -6.80 0.50 7.75
N GLY A 117 -7.29 0.84 8.92
CA GLY A 117 -7.51 2.21 9.34
C GLY A 117 -6.80 2.54 10.65
N GLY A 118 -6.58 3.83 10.87
CA GLY A 118 -6.16 4.39 12.13
C GLY A 118 -6.38 5.91 12.13
N GLY A 119 -6.72 6.47 13.28
CA GLY A 119 -7.02 7.90 13.40
C GLY A 119 -6.84 8.41 14.84
N GLY A 120 -5.99 7.73 15.62
CA GLY A 120 -5.82 8.03 17.02
C GLY A 120 -7.15 7.90 17.79
N GLY A 121 -7.44 8.85 18.68
CA GLY A 121 -8.68 8.86 19.46
C GLY A 121 -9.91 9.45 18.75
N VAL A 122 -9.81 9.77 17.45
CA VAL A 122 -10.94 10.36 16.70
C VAL A 122 -11.98 9.28 16.34
N ILE A 123 -11.55 8.05 16.11
CA ILE A 123 -12.44 6.93 15.78
C ILE A 123 -12.84 6.23 17.08
N LEU A 124 -14.12 6.24 17.40
CA LEU A 124 -14.65 5.69 18.66
C LEU A 124 -14.67 4.15 18.63
N PRO A 125 -14.61 3.48 19.79
CA PRO A 125 -14.62 2.00 19.86
C PRO A 125 -15.82 1.35 19.16
N GLU A 126 -17.03 1.92 19.30
CA GLU A 126 -18.24 1.47 18.63
C GLU A 126 -18.16 1.63 17.10
N GLU A 127 -17.55 2.68 16.61
CA GLU A 127 -17.32 2.90 15.18
C GLU A 127 -16.31 1.90 14.63
N ILE A 128 -15.24 1.61 15.39
CA ILE A 128 -14.25 0.57 15.05
C ILE A 128 -14.96 -0.78 14.91
N ALA A 129 -15.79 -1.14 15.88
CA ALA A 129 -16.55 -2.40 15.85
C ALA A 129 -17.48 -2.47 14.63
N ALA A 130 -18.21 -1.38 14.34
CA ALA A 130 -19.11 -1.29 13.19
C ALA A 130 -18.38 -1.37 11.85
N LEU A 131 -17.22 -0.72 11.71
CA LEU A 131 -16.40 -0.78 10.50
C LEU A 131 -15.83 -2.19 10.28
N GLN A 132 -15.33 -2.84 11.32
CA GLN A 132 -14.83 -4.21 11.22
C GLN A 132 -15.95 -5.21 10.89
N ALA A 133 -17.13 -5.05 11.47
CA ALA A 133 -18.32 -5.84 11.11
C ALA A 133 -18.77 -5.61 9.66
N TYR A 134 -18.57 -4.43 9.11
CA TYR A 134 -18.84 -4.09 7.70
C TYR A 134 -17.89 -4.77 6.72
N GLY A 135 -16.68 -5.12 7.14
CA GLY A 135 -15.68 -5.79 6.30
C GLY A 135 -14.31 -5.11 6.27
N ILE A 136 -14.09 -4.07 7.06
CA ILE A 136 -12.77 -3.46 7.22
C ILE A 136 -11.90 -4.43 8.05
N ALA A 137 -10.72 -4.77 7.54
CA ALA A 137 -9.89 -5.83 8.11
C ALA A 137 -9.42 -5.50 9.54
N ARG A 138 -9.05 -4.26 9.80
CA ARG A 138 -8.71 -3.74 11.12
C ARG A 138 -8.71 -2.22 11.15
N VAL A 139 -9.21 -1.64 12.24
CA VAL A 139 -8.97 -0.24 12.58
C VAL A 139 -8.20 -0.24 13.90
N TYR A 140 -7.00 0.34 13.90
CA TYR A 140 -6.14 0.37 15.07
C TYR A 140 -6.48 1.57 15.96
N SER A 141 -6.76 1.29 17.22
CA SER A 141 -7.00 2.26 18.28
C SER A 141 -5.71 2.67 19.00
N PRO A 142 -5.73 3.73 19.82
CA PRO A 142 -4.62 4.04 20.72
C PRO A 142 -4.32 2.89 21.71
N ASP A 143 -5.33 2.11 22.11
CA ASP A 143 -5.15 0.96 22.99
C ASP A 143 -4.37 -0.18 22.30
N ASP A 144 -4.65 -0.43 21.03
CA ASP A 144 -3.83 -1.35 20.22
C ASP A 144 -2.37 -0.90 20.20
N GLY A 145 -2.15 0.43 20.05
CA GLY A 145 -0.79 1.00 20.10
C GLY A 145 -0.08 0.79 21.43
N ARG A 146 -0.81 0.87 22.55
CA ARG A 146 -0.26 0.59 23.89
C ARG A 146 0.03 -0.89 24.11
N ALA A 147 -0.85 -1.76 23.62
CA ALA A 147 -0.77 -3.20 23.82
C ALA A 147 0.28 -3.88 22.91
N LEU A 148 0.29 -3.53 21.64
CA LEU A 148 1.10 -4.17 20.61
C LEU A 148 2.39 -3.41 20.29
N GLY A 149 2.43 -2.13 20.61
CA GLY A 149 3.44 -1.22 20.09
C GLY A 149 3.30 -1.05 18.56
N LEU A 150 4.08 -0.13 18.02
CA LEU A 150 3.98 0.19 16.59
C LEU A 150 4.45 -0.98 15.70
N GLN A 151 5.50 -1.69 16.08
CA GLN A 151 5.97 -2.86 15.35
C GLN A 151 4.93 -3.98 15.36
N GLY A 152 4.30 -4.27 16.51
CA GLY A 152 3.29 -5.32 16.60
C GLY A 152 2.03 -5.02 15.79
N MET A 153 1.60 -3.76 15.70
CA MET A 153 0.50 -3.37 14.81
C MET A 153 0.85 -3.60 13.33
N ILE A 154 2.09 -3.32 12.95
CA ILE A 154 2.57 -3.54 11.58
C ILE A 154 2.66 -5.03 11.28
N ASP A 155 3.17 -5.83 12.20
CA ASP A 155 3.28 -7.28 12.06
C ASP A 155 1.89 -7.94 11.94
N ASP A 156 0.88 -7.50 12.72
CA ASP A 156 -0.51 -7.94 12.57
C ASP A 156 -1.07 -7.58 11.18
N MET A 157 -0.84 -6.35 10.72
CA MET A 157 -1.28 -5.92 9.40
C MET A 157 -0.63 -6.73 8.27
N LEU A 158 0.69 -6.88 8.30
CA LEU A 158 1.42 -7.63 7.30
C LEU A 158 1.03 -9.11 7.32
N GLY A 159 0.81 -9.70 8.50
CA GLY A 159 0.31 -11.06 8.65
C GLY A 159 -1.04 -11.28 7.96
N ARG A 160 -1.95 -10.29 8.03
CA ARG A 160 -3.25 -10.33 7.34
C ARG A 160 -3.13 -10.14 5.82
N CYS A 161 -2.04 -9.56 5.35
CA CYS A 161 -1.73 -9.35 3.94
C CYS A 161 -0.81 -10.43 3.35
N ASP A 162 -0.35 -11.41 4.14
CA ASP A 162 0.61 -12.42 3.70
C ASP A 162 -0.08 -13.56 2.91
N PHE A 163 -0.62 -13.19 1.75
CA PHE A 163 -1.21 -14.13 0.80
C PHE A 163 -0.80 -13.78 -0.63
N ALA A 164 -0.83 -14.78 -1.51
CA ALA A 164 -0.55 -14.58 -2.93
C ALA A 164 -1.77 -14.00 -3.65
N THR A 165 -1.60 -12.90 -4.41
CA THR A 165 -2.65 -12.35 -5.29
C THR A 165 -2.76 -13.13 -6.60
N VAL A 166 -1.69 -13.84 -6.98
CA VAL A 166 -1.58 -14.70 -8.16
C VAL A 166 -0.85 -15.99 -7.80
N ARG A 167 -1.15 -17.08 -8.49
CA ARG A 167 -0.47 -18.37 -8.33
C ARG A 167 0.44 -18.64 -9.52
N ALA A 168 1.56 -19.30 -9.29
CA ALA A 168 2.55 -19.60 -10.32
C ALA A 168 2.01 -20.39 -11.52
N GLU A 169 0.98 -21.20 -11.30
CA GLU A 169 0.33 -22.05 -12.31
C GLU A 169 -0.75 -21.32 -13.10
N GLU A 170 -1.14 -20.11 -12.68
CA GLU A 170 -2.15 -19.33 -13.40
C GLU A 170 -1.63 -18.91 -14.77
N ALA A 171 -2.47 -19.05 -15.78
CA ALA A 171 -2.17 -18.53 -17.12
C ALA A 171 -2.16 -16.99 -17.10
N LEU A 172 -1.30 -16.41 -17.92
CA LEU A 172 -1.33 -14.95 -18.11
C LEU A 172 -2.72 -14.55 -18.62
N PRO A 173 -3.45 -13.68 -17.89
CA PRO A 173 -4.79 -13.27 -18.29
C PRO A 173 -4.76 -12.57 -19.65
N ALA A 174 -5.84 -12.70 -20.40
CA ALA A 174 -6.11 -11.79 -21.51
C ALA A 174 -6.51 -10.43 -20.91
N PHE A 175 -6.03 -9.35 -21.48
CA PHE A 175 -6.37 -8.00 -21.04
C PHE A 175 -6.45 -7.04 -22.24
N THR A 176 -7.26 -6.03 -22.09
CA THR A 176 -7.26 -4.84 -22.94
C THR A 176 -6.51 -3.71 -22.22
N ALA A 177 -6.20 -2.65 -22.93
CA ALA A 177 -5.55 -1.47 -22.33
C ALA A 177 -6.39 -0.78 -21.22
N ASP A 178 -7.70 -1.05 -21.19
CA ASP A 178 -8.63 -0.51 -20.18
C ASP A 178 -8.84 -1.45 -18.99
N ASP A 179 -8.44 -2.72 -19.09
CA ASP A 179 -8.53 -3.67 -17.98
C ASP A 179 -7.28 -3.60 -17.09
N HIS A 180 -7.23 -2.53 -16.30
CA HIS A 180 -6.12 -2.26 -15.39
C HIS A 180 -5.89 -3.39 -14.38
N ARG A 181 -6.96 -4.11 -13.97
CA ARG A 181 -6.86 -5.22 -13.03
C ARG A 181 -6.19 -6.44 -13.65
N ALA A 182 -6.63 -6.85 -14.84
CA ALA A 182 -6.01 -7.99 -15.54
C ALA A 182 -4.57 -7.67 -15.93
N LEU A 183 -4.27 -6.43 -16.35
CA LEU A 183 -2.92 -5.97 -16.62
C LEU A 183 -2.03 -6.02 -15.38
N ALA A 184 -2.51 -5.54 -14.23
CA ALA A 184 -1.79 -5.57 -12.95
C ALA A 184 -1.45 -7.01 -12.54
N LYS A 185 -2.41 -7.94 -12.65
CA LYS A 185 -2.19 -9.37 -12.37
C LYS A 185 -1.18 -10.00 -13.33
N ALA A 186 -1.25 -9.67 -14.63
CA ALA A 186 -0.27 -10.16 -15.60
C ALA A 186 1.15 -9.72 -15.24
N ILE A 187 1.32 -8.45 -14.84
CA ILE A 187 2.62 -7.93 -14.39
C ILE A 187 3.08 -8.66 -13.12
N THR A 188 2.20 -8.85 -12.13
CA THR A 188 2.54 -9.57 -10.89
C THR A 188 2.96 -11.02 -11.16
N LEU A 189 2.29 -11.72 -12.08
CA LEU A 189 2.69 -13.06 -12.50
C LEU A 189 4.10 -13.09 -13.09
N VAL A 190 4.41 -12.17 -13.99
CA VAL A 190 5.73 -12.07 -14.62
C VAL A 190 6.81 -11.64 -13.62
N GLU A 191 6.51 -10.69 -12.71
CA GLU A 191 7.43 -10.27 -11.64
C GLU A 191 7.77 -11.41 -10.67
N ASN A 192 6.76 -12.18 -10.27
CA ASN A 192 6.93 -13.21 -9.25
C ASN A 192 7.44 -14.55 -9.84
N HIS A 193 7.12 -14.83 -11.10
CA HIS A 193 7.41 -16.11 -11.75
C HIS A 193 7.96 -15.91 -13.18
N PRO A 194 9.06 -15.16 -13.37
CA PRO A 194 9.56 -14.76 -14.69
C PRO A 194 9.89 -15.94 -15.59
N ASP A 195 10.47 -17.01 -15.04
CA ASP A 195 10.89 -18.18 -15.84
C ASP A 195 9.68 -18.96 -16.39
N LYS A 196 8.60 -19.04 -15.63
CA LYS A 196 7.36 -19.73 -16.05
C LYS A 196 6.62 -19.00 -17.17
N HIS A 197 6.68 -17.68 -17.20
CA HIS A 197 5.87 -16.87 -18.11
C HIS A 197 6.67 -16.27 -19.28
N ARG A 198 7.99 -16.39 -19.29
CA ARG A 198 8.89 -15.82 -20.32
C ARG A 198 8.47 -16.20 -21.74
N GLU A 199 8.28 -17.49 -22.00
CA GLU A 199 7.92 -18.00 -23.33
C GLU A 199 6.55 -17.48 -23.78
N THR A 200 5.57 -17.45 -22.86
CA THR A 200 4.22 -16.94 -23.16
C THR A 200 4.25 -15.45 -23.49
N VAL A 201 5.03 -14.66 -22.75
CA VAL A 201 5.24 -13.23 -23.02
C VAL A 201 5.88 -13.03 -24.39
N GLN A 202 6.95 -13.78 -24.70
CA GLN A 202 7.62 -13.71 -25.99
C GLN A 202 6.69 -14.05 -27.16
N LYS A 203 5.88 -15.11 -27.03
CA LYS A 203 4.87 -15.49 -28.05
C LYS A 203 3.84 -14.39 -28.26
N ARG A 204 3.34 -13.75 -27.18
CA ARG A 204 2.39 -12.63 -27.27
C ARG A 204 3.01 -11.42 -27.94
N LEU A 205 4.26 -11.08 -27.61
CA LEU A 205 4.98 -9.97 -28.25
C LEU A 205 5.21 -10.23 -29.73
N ALA A 206 5.60 -11.45 -30.11
CA ALA A 206 5.80 -11.81 -31.52
C ALA A 206 4.49 -11.81 -32.33
N ALA A 207 3.36 -12.09 -31.70
CA ALA A 207 2.04 -12.06 -32.33
C ALA A 207 1.37 -10.67 -32.30
N ALA A 208 1.95 -9.69 -31.61
CA ALA A 208 1.36 -8.35 -31.50
C ALA A 208 1.47 -7.61 -32.83
N ALA A 209 0.33 -7.09 -33.31
CA ALA A 209 0.28 -6.28 -34.52
C ALA A 209 0.99 -4.92 -34.37
N TYR A 210 1.16 -4.47 -33.13
CA TYR A 210 1.80 -3.20 -32.80
C TYR A 210 2.53 -3.32 -31.45
N VAL A 211 3.77 -2.87 -31.42
CA VAL A 211 4.55 -2.71 -30.19
C VAL A 211 4.66 -1.22 -29.89
N PRO A 212 4.11 -0.74 -28.78
CA PRO A 212 4.17 0.68 -28.46
C PRO A 212 5.62 1.14 -28.23
N PRO A 213 5.97 2.40 -28.56
CA PRO A 213 7.27 2.94 -28.23
C PRO A 213 7.45 3.04 -26.72
N VAL A 214 8.67 2.79 -26.26
CA VAL A 214 9.06 2.90 -24.86
C VAL A 214 10.03 4.06 -24.67
N LEU A 215 9.65 5.05 -23.86
CA LEU A 215 10.51 6.15 -23.46
C LEU A 215 11.08 5.89 -22.08
N GLY A 216 12.40 5.72 -21.97
CA GLY A 216 13.09 5.57 -20.69
C GLY A 216 13.56 6.93 -20.15
N ILE A 217 13.17 7.27 -18.90
CA ILE A 217 13.60 8.50 -18.23
C ILE A 217 14.41 8.11 -16.99
N THR A 218 15.66 8.53 -16.95
CA THR A 218 16.57 8.27 -15.84
C THR A 218 17.25 9.55 -15.37
N GLY A 219 17.85 9.53 -14.19
CA GLY A 219 18.57 10.67 -13.61
C GLY A 219 18.67 10.57 -12.09
N THR A 220 19.46 11.44 -11.50
CA THR A 220 19.70 11.51 -10.06
C THR A 220 18.44 11.90 -9.27
N GLY A 221 18.45 11.67 -7.95
CA GLY A 221 17.41 12.17 -7.04
C GLY A 221 17.30 13.70 -7.14
N GLY A 222 16.07 14.22 -7.17
CA GLY A 222 15.84 15.67 -7.27
C GLY A 222 15.94 16.30 -8.66
N ALA A 223 16.32 15.54 -9.71
CA ALA A 223 16.48 16.05 -11.08
C ALA A 223 15.16 16.40 -11.81
N GLY A 224 14.00 16.29 -11.15
CA GLY A 224 12.71 16.64 -11.74
C GLY A 224 12.06 15.55 -12.62
N LYS A 225 12.55 14.30 -12.61
CA LYS A 225 12.03 13.21 -13.44
C LYS A 225 10.50 13.02 -13.33
N SER A 226 9.99 12.89 -12.11
CA SER A 226 8.56 12.64 -11.88
C SER A 226 7.71 13.84 -12.32
N SER A 227 8.21 15.08 -12.16
CA SER A 227 7.53 16.29 -12.63
C SER A 227 7.52 16.36 -14.15
N LEU A 228 8.62 15.96 -14.81
CA LEU A 228 8.67 15.87 -16.26
C LEU A 228 7.71 14.80 -16.79
N ILE A 229 7.64 13.64 -16.14
CA ILE A 229 6.71 12.56 -16.52
C ILE A 229 5.28 13.06 -16.39
N ASP A 230 4.90 13.70 -15.28
CA ASP A 230 3.54 14.22 -15.07
C ASP A 230 3.15 15.25 -16.13
N GLU A 231 4.06 16.17 -16.48
CA GLU A 231 3.82 17.16 -17.54
C GLU A 231 3.71 16.51 -18.94
N LEU A 232 4.52 15.50 -19.23
CA LEU A 232 4.39 14.75 -20.49
C LEU A 232 3.07 14.00 -20.57
N LEU A 233 2.65 13.33 -19.48
CA LEU A 233 1.37 12.67 -19.39
C LEU A 233 0.23 13.67 -19.67
N ARG A 234 0.25 14.81 -18.98
CA ARG A 234 -0.77 15.86 -19.17
C ARG A 234 -0.85 16.31 -20.62
N ARG A 235 0.27 16.57 -21.28
CA ARG A 235 0.31 16.99 -22.69
C ARG A 235 -0.20 15.89 -23.62
N PHE A 236 0.26 14.67 -23.48
CA PHE A 236 -0.22 13.55 -24.31
C PHE A 236 -1.73 13.30 -24.15
N LEU A 237 -2.26 13.43 -22.94
CA LEU A 237 -3.69 13.28 -22.69
C LEU A 237 -4.53 14.38 -23.31
N LEU A 238 -3.97 15.60 -23.43
CA LEU A 238 -4.63 16.74 -24.08
C LEU A 238 -4.57 16.63 -25.60
N ASP A 239 -3.37 16.35 -26.14
CA ASP A 239 -3.13 16.39 -27.59
C ASP A 239 -3.62 15.12 -28.30
N PHE A 240 -3.69 13.98 -27.57
CA PHE A 240 -4.08 12.67 -28.11
C PHE A 240 -5.19 12.03 -27.30
N PRO A 241 -6.47 12.40 -27.50
CA PRO A 241 -7.59 11.95 -26.65
C PRO A 241 -7.80 10.42 -26.61
N ALA A 242 -7.39 9.70 -27.66
CA ALA A 242 -7.50 8.23 -27.74
C ALA A 242 -6.26 7.49 -27.20
N MET A 243 -5.20 8.22 -26.84
CA MET A 243 -3.94 7.59 -26.37
C MET A 243 -4.12 6.98 -24.99
N ARG A 244 -3.58 5.77 -24.82
CA ARG A 244 -3.42 5.11 -23.52
C ARG A 244 -1.94 5.02 -23.18
N ILE A 245 -1.60 5.27 -21.94
CA ILE A 245 -0.22 5.40 -21.49
C ILE A 245 0.00 4.49 -20.28
N ALA A 246 1.05 3.68 -20.33
CA ALA A 246 1.52 2.93 -19.16
C ALA A 246 2.80 3.56 -18.62
N VAL A 247 2.85 3.78 -17.32
CA VAL A 247 4.04 4.27 -16.61
C VAL A 247 4.53 3.17 -15.68
N LEU A 248 5.77 2.73 -15.90
CA LEU A 248 6.45 1.78 -15.03
C LEU A 248 7.53 2.52 -14.24
N CYS A 249 7.30 2.66 -12.93
CA CYS A 249 8.25 3.29 -12.02
C CYS A 249 9.12 2.21 -11.37
N VAL A 250 10.45 2.37 -11.40
CA VAL A 250 11.36 1.37 -10.82
C VAL A 250 12.18 1.99 -9.70
N ASP A 251 11.93 1.52 -8.49
CA ASP A 251 12.59 1.98 -7.26
C ASP A 251 13.50 0.90 -6.65
N PRO A 252 14.60 1.31 -5.97
CA PRO A 252 15.53 0.37 -5.37
C PRO A 252 14.94 -0.36 -4.15
N THR A 253 15.23 -1.64 -4.05
CA THR A 253 14.87 -2.50 -2.92
C THR A 253 15.91 -2.41 -1.80
N ARG A 254 15.49 -2.48 -0.54
CA ARG A 254 16.41 -2.65 0.59
C ARG A 254 17.06 -4.03 0.55
N LYS A 255 18.40 -4.09 0.48
CA LYS A 255 19.16 -5.35 0.39
C LYS A 255 18.89 -6.32 1.56
N LYS A 256 18.69 -5.81 2.79
CA LYS A 256 18.52 -6.65 4.01
C LYS A 256 17.13 -7.27 4.11
N THR A 257 16.06 -6.58 3.75
CA THR A 257 14.67 -6.98 4.04
C THR A 257 13.86 -7.28 2.79
N GLY A 258 14.33 -6.87 1.62
CA GLY A 258 13.58 -7.00 0.37
C GLY A 258 12.41 -6.04 0.23
N GLY A 259 12.17 -5.15 1.22
CA GLY A 259 11.12 -4.15 1.16
C GLY A 259 11.53 -2.93 0.32
N ALA A 260 10.55 -2.24 -0.24
CA ALA A 260 10.75 -1.03 -1.04
C ALA A 260 9.76 0.08 -0.63
N LEU A 261 10.20 1.33 -0.74
CA LEU A 261 9.31 2.50 -0.72
C LEU A 261 9.14 2.99 -2.16
N LEU A 262 7.94 2.85 -2.66
CA LEU A 262 7.56 3.15 -4.03
C LEU A 262 6.82 4.50 -4.02
N GLY A 263 7.56 5.58 -4.16
CA GLY A 263 7.07 6.95 -3.90
C GLY A 263 6.82 7.81 -5.13
N ASP A 264 7.07 7.33 -6.34
CA ASP A 264 6.97 8.15 -7.55
C ASP A 264 5.53 8.56 -7.86
N ARG A 265 4.56 7.69 -7.55
CA ARG A 265 3.13 7.92 -7.82
C ARG A 265 2.56 9.18 -7.12
N ILE A 266 3.08 9.55 -5.94
CA ILE A 266 2.63 10.73 -5.18
C ILE A 266 2.77 12.05 -5.97
N ARG A 267 3.69 12.08 -6.96
CA ARG A 267 4.04 13.28 -7.74
C ARG A 267 3.38 13.32 -9.11
N MET A 268 2.55 12.32 -9.45
CA MET A 268 1.91 12.20 -10.75
C MET A 268 0.41 12.49 -10.63
N ASN A 269 0.03 13.76 -10.80
CA ASN A 269 -1.38 14.17 -10.75
C ASN A 269 -2.19 13.60 -11.93
N SER A 270 -1.55 13.48 -13.09
CA SER A 270 -2.15 12.93 -14.32
C SER A 270 -2.38 11.41 -14.23
N ALA A 271 -1.83 10.73 -13.21
CA ALA A 271 -2.03 9.30 -12.98
C ALA A 271 -3.48 8.92 -12.62
N SER A 272 -4.33 9.90 -12.30
CA SER A 272 -5.76 9.69 -12.02
C SER A 272 -6.64 9.62 -13.27
N ASP A 273 -6.12 9.94 -14.46
CA ASP A 273 -6.85 9.79 -15.72
C ASP A 273 -7.04 8.29 -16.04
N PRO A 274 -8.25 7.84 -16.39
CA PRO A 274 -8.54 6.43 -16.66
C PRO A 274 -7.75 5.84 -17.84
N ARG A 275 -7.16 6.66 -18.70
CA ARG A 275 -6.27 6.24 -19.80
C ARG A 275 -4.83 6.00 -19.36
N VAL A 276 -4.51 6.28 -18.09
CA VAL A 276 -3.16 6.12 -17.54
C VAL A 276 -3.11 4.93 -16.59
N PHE A 277 -2.28 3.95 -16.90
CA PHE A 277 -1.94 2.86 -16.01
C PHE A 277 -0.59 3.15 -15.36
N VAL A 278 -0.52 3.07 -14.05
CA VAL A 278 0.76 3.25 -13.32
C VAL A 278 1.08 2.01 -12.51
N ARG A 279 2.28 1.49 -12.64
CA ARG A 279 2.79 0.37 -11.84
C ARG A 279 4.13 0.73 -11.24
N SER A 280 4.21 0.60 -9.93
CA SER A 280 5.46 0.72 -9.18
C SER A 280 6.14 -0.64 -9.08
N MET A 281 7.42 -0.70 -9.38
CA MET A 281 8.22 -1.94 -9.39
C MET A 281 9.43 -1.78 -8.49
N ALA A 282 9.75 -2.81 -7.73
CA ALA A 282 10.97 -2.87 -6.93
C ALA A 282 12.07 -3.63 -7.69
N THR A 283 13.31 -3.17 -7.57
CA THR A 283 14.47 -3.91 -8.11
C THR A 283 14.68 -5.18 -7.28
N ARG A 284 13.92 -6.22 -7.56
CA ARG A 284 14.04 -7.52 -6.89
C ARG A 284 15.34 -8.19 -7.31
N ARG A 285 16.20 -8.51 -6.34
CA ARG A 285 17.48 -9.24 -6.53
C ARG A 285 17.45 -10.54 -5.75
#